data_9fcc59c3ad424084f7d0ca3f93cc6cb1
#
_entry.id   9fcc59c3ad424084f7d0ca3f93cc6cb1
#
_cell.length_a   1.000
_cell.length_b   1.000
_cell.length_c   1.000
_cell.angle_alpha   90.00
_cell.angle_beta   90.00
_cell.angle_gamma   90.00
#
_symmetry.space_group_name_H-M   'P 1'
#
loop_
_entity.id
_entity.type
_entity.pdbx_description
1 polymer ?
#
loop_
_entity_poly.entity_id
_entity_poly.type
_entity_poly.pdbx_seq_one_letter_code
_entity_poly.pdbx_strand_id
1 'polypeptide(L)'
;MVIGMGPIGQKIARILSAMDMHVVGVTRDEAKHRTTEGFNQVIDFESMGQAIPQTQYVVLACPLTCQTHGLINGAFLSQLPQGSFLINVARGQVVNQNDLVEALHSHLGGAFLDVFATEPLESDSPLWRMPHVMISPHTAGHFTGYAEKVALLFMHNLNNYLSGQPLLNEWQPS
;
A
#
# COMPACT_ATOMS: atom_id res chain seq x y z
N MET A 1 -4.08 -0.71 9.81
CA MET A 1 -4.32 -1.76 8.77
C MET A 1 -3.28 -1.61 7.66
N VAL A 2 -2.65 -2.71 7.23
CA VAL A 2 -1.73 -2.74 6.08
C VAL A 2 -2.35 -3.66 5.02
N ILE A 3 -2.71 -3.10 3.86
CA ILE A 3 -3.32 -3.84 2.76
C ILE A 3 -2.22 -4.25 1.78
N GLY A 4 -1.97 -5.56 1.68
CA GLY A 4 -0.87 -6.15 0.94
C GLY A 4 0.28 -6.57 1.85
N MET A 5 0.50 -7.89 1.96
CA MET A 5 1.51 -8.50 2.83
C MET A 5 2.75 -8.99 2.06
N GLY A 6 3.08 -8.32 0.96
CA GLY A 6 4.34 -8.49 0.24
C GLY A 6 5.54 -7.93 1.04
N PRO A 7 6.76 -7.97 0.46
CA PRO A 7 7.97 -7.51 1.16
C PRO A 7 7.88 -6.08 1.74
N ILE A 8 7.20 -5.17 1.04
CA ILE A 8 6.98 -3.78 1.49
C ILE A 8 6.04 -3.77 2.70
N GLY A 9 4.87 -4.39 2.60
CA GLY A 9 3.89 -4.42 3.70
C GLY A 9 4.43 -5.09 4.95
N GLN A 10 5.19 -6.18 4.82
CA GLN A 10 5.87 -6.84 5.96
C GLN A 10 6.92 -5.93 6.61
N LYS A 11 7.68 -5.16 5.82
CA LYS A 11 8.65 -4.21 6.37
C LYS A 11 7.96 -3.08 7.13
N ILE A 12 6.87 -2.54 6.58
CA ILE A 12 6.04 -1.53 7.23
C ILE A 12 5.47 -2.08 8.54
N ALA A 13 4.89 -3.27 8.52
CA ALA A 13 4.28 -3.89 9.70
C ALA A 13 5.31 -4.07 10.84
N ARG A 14 6.52 -4.53 10.54
CA ARG A 14 7.59 -4.66 11.54
C ARG A 14 7.96 -3.32 12.17
N ILE A 15 8.02 -2.24 11.38
CA ILE A 15 8.30 -0.89 11.90
C ILE A 15 7.16 -0.42 12.80
N LEU A 16 5.90 -0.56 12.36
CA LEU A 16 4.73 -0.16 13.13
C LEU A 16 4.60 -0.96 14.43
N SER A 17 4.86 -2.27 14.39
CA SER A 17 4.88 -3.12 15.57
C SER A 17 5.98 -2.72 16.57
N ALA A 18 7.16 -2.31 16.09
CA ALA A 18 8.23 -1.78 16.94
C ALA A 18 7.89 -0.42 17.58
N MET A 19 6.85 0.25 17.09
CA MET A 19 6.27 1.47 17.68
C MET A 19 5.04 1.16 18.56
N ASP A 20 4.87 -0.09 18.98
CA ASP A 20 3.75 -0.58 19.80
C ASP A 20 2.36 -0.40 19.16
N MET A 21 2.30 -0.29 17.82
CA MET A 21 1.01 -0.20 17.12
C MET A 21 0.39 -1.59 16.92
N HIS A 22 -0.93 -1.67 17.06
CA HIS A 22 -1.69 -2.87 16.69
C HIS A 22 -1.85 -2.94 15.16
N VAL A 23 -1.19 -3.91 14.53
CA VAL A 23 -1.12 -4.02 13.07
C VAL A 23 -1.99 -5.16 12.57
N VAL A 24 -2.99 -4.82 11.74
CA VAL A 24 -3.83 -5.76 11.01
C VAL A 24 -3.35 -5.85 9.57
N GLY A 25 -2.98 -7.03 9.11
CA GLY A 25 -2.58 -7.30 7.72
C GLY A 25 -3.75 -7.83 6.90
N VAL A 26 -3.92 -7.30 5.68
CA VAL A 26 -4.92 -7.79 4.73
C VAL A 26 -4.21 -8.45 3.54
N THR A 27 -4.60 -9.68 3.23
CA THR A 27 -4.00 -10.50 2.17
C THR A 27 -5.03 -11.36 1.45
N ARG A 28 -4.70 -11.87 0.26
CA ARG A 28 -5.52 -12.86 -0.45
C ARG A 28 -5.39 -14.28 0.13
N ASP A 29 -4.27 -14.57 0.76
CA ASP A 29 -3.94 -15.88 1.33
C ASP A 29 -3.59 -15.71 2.80
N GLU A 30 -4.63 -15.68 3.64
CA GLU A 30 -4.50 -15.58 5.09
C GLU A 30 -3.67 -16.72 5.67
N ALA A 31 -3.91 -17.94 5.22
CA ALA A 31 -3.24 -19.12 5.75
C ALA A 31 -1.71 -19.05 5.59
N LYS A 32 -1.25 -18.57 4.43
CA LYS A 32 0.17 -18.39 4.12
C LYS A 32 0.84 -17.34 5.03
N HIS A 33 0.10 -16.34 5.47
CA HIS A 33 0.65 -15.18 6.17
C HIS A 33 0.29 -15.10 7.66
N ARG A 34 -0.47 -16.08 8.18
CA ARG A 34 -0.98 -16.06 9.57
C ARG A 34 0.09 -15.89 10.64
N THR A 35 1.29 -16.39 10.40
CA THR A 35 2.44 -16.31 11.34
C THR A 35 3.48 -15.27 10.93
N THR A 36 3.16 -14.37 10.00
CA THR A 36 4.10 -13.35 9.55
C THR A 36 4.37 -12.34 10.65
N GLU A 37 5.64 -12.17 10.99
CA GLU A 37 6.12 -11.25 12.02
C GLU A 37 5.70 -9.80 11.74
N GLY A 38 5.36 -9.06 12.81
CA GLY A 38 4.96 -7.66 12.76
C GLY A 38 3.45 -7.44 12.61
N PHE A 39 2.65 -8.50 12.45
CA PHE A 39 1.19 -8.42 12.43
C PHE A 39 0.59 -9.03 13.69
N ASN A 40 -0.31 -8.31 14.33
CA ASN A 40 -1.11 -8.82 15.46
C ASN A 40 -2.28 -9.68 14.97
N GLN A 41 -2.80 -9.35 13.77
CA GLN A 41 -3.87 -10.09 13.12
C GLN A 41 -3.65 -10.09 11.61
N VAL A 42 -3.99 -11.21 10.97
CA VAL A 42 -4.03 -11.34 9.50
C VAL A 42 -5.43 -11.74 9.10
N ILE A 43 -5.99 -11.06 8.11
CA ILE A 43 -7.33 -11.27 7.58
C ILE A 43 -7.32 -11.27 6.06
N ASP A 44 -8.35 -11.83 5.47
CA ASP A 44 -8.62 -11.74 4.03
C ASP A 44 -9.40 -10.46 3.66
N PHE A 45 -9.62 -10.26 2.36
CA PHE A 45 -10.38 -9.11 1.85
C PHE A 45 -11.88 -9.15 2.23
N GLU A 46 -12.45 -10.35 2.42
CA GLU A 46 -13.86 -10.51 2.77
C GLU A 46 -14.11 -10.08 4.22
N SER A 47 -13.18 -10.38 5.09
CA SER A 47 -13.22 -10.03 6.52
C SER A 47 -12.81 -8.57 6.81
N MET A 48 -12.21 -7.88 5.83
CA MET A 48 -11.66 -6.52 6.00
C MET A 48 -12.68 -5.51 6.54
N GLY A 49 -13.94 -5.59 6.10
CA GLY A 49 -15.00 -4.68 6.53
C GLY A 49 -15.21 -4.62 8.05
N GLN A 50 -14.93 -5.71 8.77
CA GLN A 50 -15.07 -5.76 10.23
C GLN A 50 -13.97 -4.98 10.97
N ALA A 51 -12.81 -4.81 10.33
CA ALA A 51 -11.66 -4.13 10.92
C ALA A 51 -11.61 -2.62 10.60
N ILE A 52 -12.31 -2.15 9.54
CA ILE A 52 -12.29 -0.75 9.11
C ILE A 52 -12.71 0.22 10.22
N PRO A 53 -13.82 -0.02 10.99
CA PRO A 53 -14.28 0.93 12.00
C PRO A 53 -13.32 1.15 13.18
N GLN A 54 -12.29 0.32 13.31
CA GLN A 54 -11.27 0.42 14.37
C GLN A 54 -9.90 0.86 13.80
N THR A 55 -9.83 1.15 12.51
CA THR A 55 -8.58 1.44 11.80
C THR A 55 -8.30 2.93 11.76
N GLN A 56 -7.27 3.38 12.46
CA GLN A 56 -6.81 4.77 12.44
C GLN A 56 -5.87 5.09 11.26
N TYR A 57 -5.11 4.10 10.81
CA TYR A 57 -4.15 4.25 9.70
C TYR A 57 -4.36 3.14 8.69
N VAL A 58 -4.59 3.50 7.44
CA VAL A 58 -4.66 2.57 6.30
C VAL A 58 -3.41 2.76 5.46
N VAL A 59 -2.62 1.70 5.30
CA VAL A 59 -1.42 1.69 4.46
C VAL A 59 -1.63 0.74 3.29
N LEU A 60 -1.50 1.26 2.08
CA LEU A 60 -1.63 0.49 0.84
C LEU A 60 -0.26 0.08 0.34
N ALA A 61 0.00 -1.24 0.30
CA ALA A 61 1.22 -1.87 -0.20
C ALA A 61 0.92 -3.08 -1.10
N CYS A 62 -0.29 -3.12 -1.68
CA CYS A 62 -0.77 -4.18 -2.56
C CYS A 62 -0.50 -3.85 -4.04
N PRO A 63 -0.38 -4.85 -4.93
CA PRO A 63 -0.36 -4.61 -6.36
C PRO A 63 -1.73 -4.14 -6.87
N LEU A 64 -1.74 -3.46 -8.02
CA LEU A 64 -2.98 -3.17 -8.75
C LEU A 64 -3.43 -4.43 -9.48
N THR A 65 -4.63 -4.89 -9.18
CA THR A 65 -5.30 -6.05 -9.78
C THR A 65 -6.79 -5.73 -9.97
N CYS A 66 -7.54 -6.59 -10.64
CA CYS A 66 -9.00 -6.43 -10.73
C CYS A 66 -9.67 -6.34 -9.34
N GLN A 67 -9.12 -7.03 -8.34
CA GLN A 67 -9.64 -7.03 -6.97
C GLN A 67 -9.29 -5.77 -6.19
N THR A 68 -8.15 -5.15 -6.47
CA THR A 68 -7.65 -3.97 -5.73
C THR A 68 -7.93 -2.65 -6.44
N HIS A 69 -8.35 -2.68 -7.70
CA HIS A 69 -8.76 -1.48 -8.43
C HIS A 69 -9.98 -0.84 -7.76
N GLY A 70 -9.86 0.43 -7.37
CA GLY A 70 -10.93 1.15 -6.68
C GLY A 70 -11.36 0.55 -5.33
N LEU A 71 -10.50 -0.25 -4.71
CA LEU A 71 -10.75 -0.88 -3.41
C LEU A 71 -11.08 0.16 -2.33
N ILE A 72 -10.31 1.24 -2.31
CA ILE A 72 -10.53 2.36 -1.40
C ILE A 72 -11.47 3.37 -2.07
N ASN A 73 -12.74 3.18 -1.87
CA ASN A 73 -13.82 4.00 -2.39
C ASN A 73 -14.60 4.67 -1.25
N GLY A 74 -15.65 5.43 -1.59
CA GLY A 74 -16.48 6.13 -0.61
C GLY A 74 -17.11 5.23 0.44
N ALA A 75 -17.52 4.00 0.06
CA ALA A 75 -18.06 3.03 1.00
C ALA A 75 -17.02 2.52 2.01
N PHE A 76 -15.76 2.35 1.58
CA PHE A 76 -14.64 2.04 2.48
C PHE A 76 -14.30 3.24 3.38
N LEU A 77 -14.10 4.40 2.77
CA LEU A 77 -13.65 5.61 3.47
C LEU A 77 -14.64 6.07 4.53
N SER A 78 -15.94 6.00 4.26
CA SER A 78 -17.00 6.40 5.21
C SER A 78 -17.08 5.54 6.49
N GLN A 79 -16.49 4.35 6.50
CA GLN A 79 -16.43 3.49 7.67
C GLN A 79 -15.21 3.77 8.57
N LEU A 80 -14.23 4.53 8.07
CA LEU A 80 -13.05 4.88 8.86
C LEU A 80 -13.43 5.86 10.00
N PRO A 81 -12.83 5.73 11.19
CA PRO A 81 -13.02 6.68 12.28
C PRO A 81 -12.63 8.11 11.89
N GLN A 82 -13.27 9.08 12.54
CA GLN A 82 -12.90 10.48 12.46
C GLN A 82 -11.39 10.67 12.74
N GLY A 83 -10.70 11.40 11.90
CA GLY A 83 -9.28 11.69 12.06
C GLY A 83 -8.34 10.58 11.56
N SER A 84 -8.85 9.54 10.89
CA SER A 84 -8.03 8.49 10.28
C SER A 84 -7.17 9.00 9.13
N PHE A 85 -6.08 8.29 8.84
CA PHE A 85 -5.12 8.63 7.80
C PHE A 85 -5.02 7.54 6.74
N LEU A 86 -4.89 7.95 5.47
CA LEU A 86 -4.59 7.07 4.35
C LEU A 86 -3.15 7.27 3.86
N ILE A 87 -2.40 6.20 3.71
CA ILE A 87 -1.05 6.19 3.14
C ILE A 87 -1.05 5.31 1.89
N ASN A 88 -0.78 5.89 0.71
CA ASN A 88 -0.72 5.14 -0.54
C ASN A 88 0.70 5.17 -1.12
N VAL A 89 1.41 4.05 -1.00
CA VAL A 89 2.71 3.77 -1.63
C VAL A 89 2.60 2.60 -2.62
N ALA A 90 1.38 2.26 -3.02
CA ALA A 90 1.06 1.15 -3.91
C ALA A 90 0.89 1.63 -5.37
N ARG A 91 -0.36 1.88 -5.78
CA ARG A 91 -0.74 2.44 -7.09
C ARG A 91 -1.94 3.38 -6.89
N GLY A 92 -2.00 4.45 -7.67
CA GLY A 92 -3.07 5.45 -7.55
C GLY A 92 -4.46 4.88 -7.78
N GLN A 93 -4.61 4.00 -8.76
CA GLN A 93 -5.89 3.38 -9.12
C GLN A 93 -6.46 2.41 -8.06
N VAL A 94 -5.71 2.10 -7.00
CA VAL A 94 -6.25 1.37 -5.83
C VAL A 94 -7.25 2.23 -5.07
N VAL A 95 -7.14 3.55 -5.18
CA VAL A 95 -7.99 4.54 -4.51
C VAL A 95 -8.88 5.23 -5.55
N ASN A 96 -10.17 5.38 -5.25
CA ASN A 96 -11.00 6.35 -5.95
C ASN A 96 -10.62 7.75 -5.45
N GLN A 97 -9.91 8.50 -6.27
CA GLN A 97 -9.33 9.80 -5.90
C GLN A 97 -10.39 10.85 -5.57
N ASN A 98 -11.55 10.82 -6.25
CA ASN A 98 -12.65 11.75 -5.96
C ASN A 98 -13.26 11.48 -4.59
N ASP A 99 -13.54 10.20 -4.28
CA ASP A 99 -14.06 9.79 -2.98
C ASP A 99 -13.07 10.14 -1.84
N LEU A 100 -11.76 10.00 -2.10
CA LEU A 100 -10.72 10.40 -1.15
C LEU A 100 -10.74 11.90 -0.87
N VAL A 101 -10.89 12.73 -1.92
CA VAL A 101 -10.99 14.18 -1.78
C VAL A 101 -12.19 14.57 -0.90
N GLU A 102 -13.36 13.93 -1.12
CA GLU A 102 -14.56 14.16 -0.31
C GLU A 102 -14.34 13.73 1.16
N ALA A 103 -13.71 12.56 1.38
CA ALA A 103 -13.40 12.08 2.71
C ALA A 103 -12.40 12.96 3.47
N LEU A 104 -11.41 13.53 2.76
CA LEU A 104 -10.45 14.49 3.31
C LEU A 104 -11.13 15.83 3.70
N HIS A 105 -12.15 16.24 2.97
CA HIS A 105 -12.94 17.43 3.34
C HIS A 105 -13.86 17.18 4.54
N SER A 106 -14.25 15.94 4.80
CA SER A 106 -15.29 15.63 5.79
C SER A 106 -14.74 15.11 7.13
N HIS A 107 -13.93 14.06 7.12
CA HIS A 107 -13.61 13.35 8.37
C HIS A 107 -12.20 12.77 8.46
N LEU A 108 -11.47 12.58 7.36
CA LEU A 108 -10.10 12.07 7.44
C LEU A 108 -9.15 13.12 8.03
N GLY A 109 -8.23 12.67 8.88
CA GLY A 109 -7.18 13.50 9.45
C GLY A 109 -6.11 13.89 8.44
N GLY A 110 -5.93 13.11 7.37
CA GLY A 110 -4.99 13.41 6.30
C GLY A 110 -4.64 12.23 5.43
N ALA A 111 -3.75 12.47 4.45
CA ALA A 111 -3.20 11.44 3.59
C ALA A 111 -1.72 11.67 3.26
N PHE A 112 -0.97 10.59 3.05
CA PHE A 112 0.31 10.59 2.35
C PHE A 112 0.14 9.84 1.03
N LEU A 113 0.40 10.51 -0.10
CA LEU A 113 0.19 9.99 -1.44
C LEU A 113 1.48 10.08 -2.25
N ASP A 114 2.08 8.93 -2.54
CA ASP A 114 3.24 8.83 -3.44
C ASP A 114 2.82 8.55 -4.88
N VAL A 115 1.56 8.11 -5.07
CA VAL A 115 1.00 7.66 -6.36
C VAL A 115 -0.41 8.20 -6.57
N PHE A 116 -0.78 8.42 -7.85
CA PHE A 116 -2.05 9.04 -8.24
C PHE A 116 -2.73 8.24 -9.35
N ALA A 117 -4.05 8.45 -9.52
CA ALA A 117 -4.82 7.81 -10.59
C ALA A 117 -4.28 8.19 -11.98
N THR A 118 -3.89 9.45 -12.15
CA THR A 118 -3.17 9.98 -13.31
C THR A 118 -1.84 10.58 -12.85
N GLU A 119 -0.75 10.22 -13.47
CA GLU A 119 0.59 10.71 -13.17
C GLU A 119 1.21 11.37 -14.42
N PRO A 120 1.72 12.61 -14.29
CA PRO A 120 1.78 13.46 -13.10
C PRO A 120 0.39 13.89 -12.60
N LEU A 121 0.25 14.14 -11.27
CA LEU A 121 -0.98 14.70 -10.71
C LEU A 121 -1.33 16.01 -11.38
N GLU A 122 -2.58 16.15 -11.80
CA GLU A 122 -3.10 17.32 -12.50
C GLU A 122 -2.86 18.61 -11.69
N SER A 123 -2.45 19.67 -12.39
CA SER A 123 -2.03 20.93 -11.75
C SER A 123 -3.16 21.65 -10.99
N ASP A 124 -4.40 21.39 -11.35
CA ASP A 124 -5.62 21.93 -10.73
C ASP A 124 -6.22 21.01 -9.65
N SER A 125 -5.61 19.85 -9.39
CA SER A 125 -6.06 18.92 -8.37
C SER A 125 -6.19 19.61 -7.00
N PRO A 126 -7.33 19.44 -6.31
CA PRO A 126 -7.53 20.00 -4.97
C PRO A 126 -6.53 19.48 -3.93
N LEU A 127 -5.95 18.30 -4.14
CA LEU A 127 -4.97 17.68 -3.25
C LEU A 127 -3.75 18.57 -3.00
N TRP A 128 -3.32 19.39 -3.99
CA TRP A 128 -2.21 20.35 -3.84
C TRP A 128 -2.44 21.42 -2.77
N ARG A 129 -3.70 21.73 -2.48
CA ARG A 129 -4.09 22.82 -1.56
C ARG A 129 -4.54 22.34 -0.19
N MET A 130 -4.59 21.03 0.03
CA MET A 130 -4.99 20.43 1.30
C MET A 130 -3.81 20.39 2.28
N PRO A 131 -3.81 21.16 3.39
CA PRO A 131 -2.66 21.26 4.28
C PRO A 131 -2.36 19.97 5.06
N HIS A 132 -3.29 19.04 5.11
CA HIS A 132 -3.18 17.74 5.75
C HIS A 132 -2.90 16.60 4.76
N VAL A 133 -2.57 16.95 3.50
CA VAL A 133 -2.15 15.98 2.48
C VAL A 133 -0.67 16.19 2.17
N MET A 134 0.10 15.13 2.30
CA MET A 134 1.51 15.08 1.87
C MET A 134 1.60 14.34 0.55
N ILE A 135 2.33 14.94 -0.40
CA ILE A 135 2.50 14.42 -1.76
C ILE A 135 3.98 14.17 -2.03
N SER A 136 4.29 13.03 -2.62
CA SER A 136 5.61 12.75 -3.19
C SER A 136 5.48 12.25 -4.64
N PRO A 137 6.51 12.46 -5.49
CA PRO A 137 6.41 12.23 -6.92
C PRO A 137 6.79 10.78 -7.31
N HIS A 138 6.10 9.78 -6.78
CA HIS A 138 6.32 8.35 -7.02
C HIS A 138 7.76 7.92 -6.71
N THR A 139 8.27 8.35 -5.57
CA THR A 139 9.67 8.16 -5.15
C THR A 139 9.82 7.38 -3.84
N ALA A 140 8.74 6.92 -3.24
CA ALA A 140 8.79 6.18 -1.97
C ALA A 140 9.63 4.88 -2.04
N GLY A 141 9.83 4.34 -3.25
CA GLY A 141 10.70 3.19 -3.50
C GLY A 141 12.17 3.53 -3.74
N HIS A 142 12.55 4.82 -3.85
CA HIS A 142 13.92 5.23 -4.15
C HIS A 142 14.78 5.21 -2.88
N PHE A 143 15.99 4.69 -3.00
CA PHE A 143 16.97 4.67 -1.91
C PHE A 143 18.41 4.74 -2.47
N THR A 144 19.34 5.16 -1.62
CA THR A 144 20.77 5.19 -2.00
C THR A 144 21.25 3.80 -2.37
N GLY A 145 21.87 3.64 -3.56
CA GLY A 145 22.32 2.36 -4.10
C GLY A 145 21.23 1.57 -4.84
N TYR A 146 20.09 2.19 -5.19
CA TYR A 146 19.01 1.54 -5.96
C TYR A 146 19.52 0.93 -7.26
N ALA A 147 20.23 1.72 -8.10
CA ALA A 147 20.74 1.27 -9.39
C ALA A 147 21.72 0.08 -9.25
N GLU A 148 22.60 0.12 -8.25
CA GLU A 148 23.52 -0.96 -7.94
C GLU A 148 22.80 -2.26 -7.58
N LYS A 149 21.80 -2.19 -6.69
CA LYS A 149 21.01 -3.38 -6.32
C LYS A 149 20.21 -3.95 -7.48
N VAL A 150 19.66 -3.10 -8.36
CA VAL A 150 18.97 -3.54 -9.56
C VAL A 150 19.94 -4.24 -10.51
N ALA A 151 21.14 -3.67 -10.71
CA ALA A 151 22.17 -4.30 -11.54
C ALA A 151 22.61 -5.65 -10.98
N LEU A 152 22.83 -5.78 -9.67
CA LEU A 152 23.19 -7.04 -9.03
C LEU A 152 22.08 -8.09 -9.19
N LEU A 153 20.81 -7.73 -9.01
CA LEU A 153 19.68 -8.63 -9.23
C LEU A 153 19.60 -9.08 -10.69
N PHE A 154 19.79 -8.15 -11.63
CA PHE A 154 19.82 -8.48 -13.06
C PHE A 154 20.94 -9.48 -13.39
N MET A 155 22.16 -9.23 -12.92
CA MET A 155 23.30 -10.13 -13.15
C MET A 155 23.06 -11.51 -12.55
N HIS A 156 22.48 -11.57 -11.35
CA HIS A 156 22.11 -12.85 -10.73
C HIS A 156 21.08 -13.61 -11.56
N ASN A 157 20.02 -12.94 -11.99
CA ASN A 157 18.98 -13.55 -12.83
C ASN A 157 19.49 -13.95 -14.22
N LEU A 158 20.40 -13.18 -14.80
CA LEU A 158 21.05 -13.56 -16.06
C LEU A 158 21.85 -14.87 -15.91
N ASN A 159 22.63 -15.01 -14.84
CA ASN A 159 23.36 -16.25 -14.56
C ASN A 159 22.40 -17.44 -14.34
N ASN A 160 21.32 -17.22 -13.58
CA ASN A 160 20.31 -18.25 -13.38
C ASN A 160 19.64 -18.66 -14.70
N TYR A 161 19.27 -17.69 -15.53
CA TYR A 161 18.68 -17.94 -16.85
C TYR A 161 19.60 -18.80 -17.74
N LEU A 162 20.88 -18.41 -17.83
CA LEU A 162 21.87 -19.13 -18.63
C LEU A 162 22.15 -20.55 -18.10
N SER A 163 21.92 -20.79 -16.80
CA SER A 163 22.14 -22.08 -16.14
C SER A 163 20.85 -22.90 -15.97
N GLY A 164 19.71 -22.45 -16.51
CA GLY A 164 18.42 -23.12 -16.35
C GLY A 164 17.90 -23.15 -14.92
N GLN A 165 18.32 -22.20 -14.05
CA GLN A 165 17.88 -22.09 -12.68
C GLN A 165 16.70 -21.12 -12.55
N PRO A 166 15.85 -21.25 -11.50
CA PRO A 166 14.74 -20.33 -11.24
C PRO A 166 15.20 -18.89 -11.07
N LEU A 167 14.40 -17.95 -11.61
CA LEU A 167 14.66 -16.53 -11.46
C LEU A 167 14.19 -16.01 -10.10
N LEU A 168 14.86 -15.00 -9.56
CA LEU A 168 14.40 -14.27 -8.39
C LEU A 168 13.39 -13.19 -8.81
N ASN A 169 12.35 -13.00 -7.99
CA ASN A 169 11.30 -12.01 -8.22
C ASN A 169 10.59 -12.15 -9.58
N GLU A 170 10.44 -13.37 -10.07
CA GLU A 170 9.71 -13.62 -11.30
C GLU A 170 8.24 -13.20 -11.12
N TRP A 171 7.77 -12.35 -12.06
CA TRP A 171 6.39 -11.90 -12.06
C TRP A 171 5.49 -13.04 -12.57
N GLN A 172 4.49 -13.39 -11.77
CA GLN A 172 3.45 -14.34 -12.16
C GLN A 172 2.17 -13.55 -12.50
N PRO A 173 1.58 -13.74 -13.68
CA PRO A 173 0.29 -13.15 -13.99
C PRO A 173 -0.77 -13.63 -13.00
N SER A 174 -1.53 -12.71 -12.42
CA SER A 174 -2.63 -12.98 -11.50
C SER A 174 -3.94 -13.21 -12.23
#